data_cedcaffd81bae3f884eefc7858930086
#
_entry.id   cedcaffd81bae3f884eefc7858930086
#
_cell.length_a   1.000
_cell.length_b   1.000
_cell.length_c   1.000
_cell.angle_alpha   90.00
_cell.angle_beta   90.00
_cell.angle_gamma   90.00
#
_symmetry.space_group_name_H-M   'P 1'
#
loop_
_entity.id
_entity.type
_entity.pdbx_description
1 polymer ?
#
loop_
_entity_poly.entity_id
_entity_poly.type
_entity_poly.pdbx_seq_one_letter_code
_entity_poly.pdbx_strand_id
1 'polypeptide(L)'
;MPNTNFYRAPEAFANDPKGFGLWAADRIAEAIEFEGPDTVAAVFVEPVQNAGGSIPPPPGYFERVREICDRYDVLLVSDEVICAFGRIGSMFACADFGYVPDMITCAKGMTSGYSPIGAMIASERLFEPFADGDTMFPHGYTFGGHPVSAAVGLVNLDIFEREGLNDRVRTLAPTFRATLEKLYDLPIVGDVRGEGFFYGVELVKDRATKQTFTDSERRALLGRVGAALFEAGLYCRTDDRGDSVIQLAXPLISGQAEFDTIEAALRGVLSDECRRL
;
A
#
# COMPACT_ATOMS: atom_id res chain seq x y z
N MET A 1 13.88 -9.89 1.78
CA MET A 1 13.98 -9.12 0.51
C MET A 1 14.09 -7.66 0.83
N PRO A 2 14.90 -6.88 0.08
CA PRO A 2 14.97 -5.44 0.33
C PRO A 2 13.63 -4.76 0.05
N ASN A 3 13.41 -3.68 0.76
CA ASN A 3 12.25 -2.82 0.58
C ASN A 3 12.36 -2.06 -0.75
N THR A 4 11.23 -1.66 -1.32
CA THR A 4 11.17 -0.93 -2.59
C THR A 4 11.08 0.59 -2.38
N ASN A 5 11.41 1.10 -1.20
CA ASN A 5 11.33 2.53 -0.89
C ASN A 5 12.42 3.30 -1.63
N PHE A 6 12.06 3.98 -2.72
CA PHE A 6 13.02 4.73 -3.53
C PHE A 6 13.69 5.87 -2.74
N TYR A 7 12.98 6.50 -1.81
CA TYR A 7 13.56 7.54 -0.96
C TYR A 7 14.79 7.01 -0.20
N ARG A 8 14.79 5.70 0.12
CA ARG A 8 15.88 5.02 0.85
C ARG A 8 16.71 4.11 -0.05
N ALA A 9 16.65 4.32 -1.36
CA ALA A 9 17.40 3.50 -2.31
C ALA A 9 18.92 3.63 -2.08
N PRO A 10 19.69 2.58 -2.39
CA PRO A 10 21.16 2.70 -2.35
C PRO A 10 21.65 3.88 -3.21
N GLU A 11 22.73 4.51 -2.78
CA GLU A 11 23.27 5.70 -3.45
C GLU A 11 23.49 5.50 -4.96
N ALA A 12 23.85 4.28 -5.36
CA ALA A 12 24.05 3.96 -6.77
C ALA A 12 22.80 4.21 -7.62
N PHE A 13 21.61 4.22 -7.01
CA PHE A 13 20.32 4.42 -7.70
C PHE A 13 19.68 5.77 -7.38
N ALA A 14 20.39 6.70 -6.74
CA ALA A 14 19.81 7.97 -6.25
C ALA A 14 19.03 8.73 -7.32
N ASN A 15 19.46 8.64 -8.58
CA ASN A 15 18.83 9.33 -9.70
C ASN A 15 18.31 8.36 -10.77
N ASP A 16 18.08 7.10 -10.39
CA ASP A 16 17.70 6.05 -11.33
C ASP A 16 16.59 5.17 -10.72
N PRO A 17 15.37 5.69 -10.66
CA PRO A 17 14.26 4.91 -10.08
C PRO A 17 13.97 3.61 -10.84
N LYS A 18 14.14 3.60 -12.17
CA LYS A 18 13.92 2.38 -12.94
C LYS A 18 15.01 1.35 -12.65
N GLY A 19 16.27 1.76 -12.61
CA GLY A 19 17.37 0.86 -12.22
C GLY A 19 17.13 0.28 -10.84
N PHE A 20 16.67 1.10 -9.89
CA PHE A 20 16.33 0.62 -8.56
C PHE A 20 15.19 -0.40 -8.60
N GLY A 21 14.15 -0.14 -9.40
CA GLY A 21 13.02 -1.06 -9.53
C GLY A 21 13.45 -2.43 -10.06
N LEU A 22 14.28 -2.45 -11.09
CA LEU A 22 14.80 -3.70 -11.65
C LEU A 22 15.71 -4.43 -10.66
N TRP A 23 16.60 -3.68 -10.01
CA TRP A 23 17.50 -4.25 -8.99
C TRP A 23 16.70 -4.88 -7.84
N ALA A 24 15.69 -4.18 -7.34
CA ALA A 24 14.87 -4.69 -6.23
C ALA A 24 14.11 -5.95 -6.64
N ALA A 25 13.56 -5.98 -7.86
CA ALA A 25 12.87 -7.16 -8.37
C ALA A 25 13.83 -8.34 -8.51
N ASP A 26 15.06 -8.11 -8.99
CA ASP A 26 16.04 -9.18 -9.18
C ASP A 26 16.42 -9.85 -7.86
N ARG A 27 16.27 -9.16 -6.71
CA ARG A 27 16.49 -9.79 -5.38
C ARG A 27 15.52 -10.94 -5.15
N ILE A 28 14.33 -10.89 -5.82
CA ILE A 28 13.37 -12.00 -5.75
C ILE A 28 13.95 -13.23 -6.46
N ALA A 29 14.53 -13.04 -7.66
CA ALA A 29 15.17 -14.15 -8.38
C ALA A 29 16.30 -14.78 -7.56
N GLU A 30 17.12 -13.93 -6.95
CA GLU A 30 18.22 -14.42 -6.09
C GLU A 30 17.68 -15.24 -4.91
N ALA A 31 16.60 -14.79 -4.29
CA ALA A 31 15.99 -15.51 -3.17
C ALA A 31 15.43 -16.87 -3.65
N ILE A 32 14.77 -16.89 -4.80
CA ILE A 32 14.23 -18.15 -5.36
C ILE A 32 15.39 -19.12 -5.65
N GLU A 33 16.46 -18.64 -6.25
CA GLU A 33 17.63 -19.49 -6.55
C GLU A 33 18.29 -20.01 -5.28
N PHE A 34 18.41 -19.14 -4.25
CA PHE A 34 19.03 -19.52 -2.98
C PHE A 34 18.21 -20.61 -2.26
N GLU A 35 16.87 -20.46 -2.26
CA GLU A 35 15.99 -21.44 -1.60
C GLU A 35 15.83 -22.73 -2.41
N GLY A 36 16.08 -22.67 -3.70
CA GLY A 36 15.86 -23.76 -4.65
C GLY A 36 14.50 -23.58 -5.32
N PRO A 37 14.46 -23.34 -6.64
CA PRO A 37 13.20 -23.02 -7.33
C PRO A 37 12.08 -24.03 -7.09
N ASP A 38 12.42 -25.31 -6.98
CA ASP A 38 11.42 -26.37 -6.76
C ASP A 38 10.80 -26.31 -5.36
N THR A 39 11.32 -25.50 -4.46
CA THR A 39 10.80 -25.38 -3.09
C THR A 39 9.97 -24.11 -2.87
N VAL A 40 9.94 -23.20 -3.85
CA VAL A 40 9.25 -21.93 -3.71
C VAL A 40 7.91 -21.99 -4.43
N ALA A 41 6.81 -21.91 -3.69
CA ALA A 41 5.47 -21.99 -4.28
C ALA A 41 4.99 -20.64 -4.81
N ALA A 42 5.27 -19.56 -4.11
CA ALA A 42 4.68 -18.27 -4.45
C ALA A 42 5.50 -17.09 -3.95
N VAL A 43 5.37 -15.97 -4.64
CA VAL A 43 5.86 -14.65 -4.22
C VAL A 43 4.63 -13.80 -3.88
N PHE A 44 4.61 -13.21 -2.69
CA PHE A 44 3.53 -12.32 -2.24
C PHE A 44 4.04 -10.88 -2.29
N VAL A 45 3.28 -10.00 -2.94
CA VAL A 45 3.61 -8.58 -3.05
C VAL A 45 2.36 -7.74 -2.82
N GLU A 46 2.54 -6.53 -2.25
CA GLU A 46 1.49 -5.52 -2.18
C GLU A 46 1.72 -4.52 -3.32
N PRO A 47 0.66 -4.10 -4.06
CA PRO A 47 0.86 -3.09 -5.13
C PRO A 47 1.45 -1.78 -4.61
N VAL A 48 0.92 -1.26 -3.49
CA VAL A 48 1.56 -0.21 -2.70
C VAL A 48 1.76 -0.82 -1.31
N GLN A 49 2.99 -0.94 -0.91
CA GLN A 49 3.32 -1.63 0.34
C GLN A 49 2.84 -0.81 1.54
N ASN A 50 2.05 -1.44 2.42
CA ASN A 50 1.51 -0.76 3.59
C ASN A 50 2.54 -0.64 4.72
N ALA A 51 3.02 -1.77 5.21
CA ALA A 51 3.93 -1.79 6.35
C ALA A 51 5.24 -1.07 5.99
N GLY A 52 5.66 -0.17 6.85
CA GLY A 52 6.84 0.66 6.59
C GLY A 52 6.53 1.96 5.88
N GLY A 53 5.27 2.20 5.46
CA GLY A 53 4.87 3.54 5.13
C GLY A 53 4.42 3.87 3.72
N SER A 54 3.43 3.15 3.20
CA SER A 54 2.74 3.49 1.93
C SER A 54 3.73 3.65 0.78
N ILE A 55 4.45 2.58 0.48
CA ILE A 55 5.56 2.60 -0.46
C ILE A 55 5.08 2.16 -1.84
N PRO A 56 5.01 3.09 -2.84
CA PRO A 56 4.64 2.69 -4.20
C PRO A 56 5.81 1.95 -4.87
N PRO A 57 5.52 1.12 -5.87
CA PRO A 57 6.58 0.39 -6.57
C PRO A 57 7.38 1.35 -7.46
N PRO A 58 8.71 1.19 -7.52
CA PRO A 58 9.47 1.96 -8.50
C PRO A 58 9.18 1.45 -9.93
N PRO A 59 9.45 2.30 -10.95
CA PRO A 59 9.20 1.90 -12.34
C PRO A 59 9.90 0.59 -12.71
N GLY A 60 9.22 -0.26 -13.46
CA GLY A 60 9.76 -1.52 -13.96
C GLY A 60 9.71 -2.68 -12.96
N TYR A 61 9.40 -2.39 -11.69
CA TYR A 61 9.45 -3.40 -10.63
C TYR A 61 8.48 -4.56 -10.93
N PHE A 62 7.20 -4.28 -11.10
CA PHE A 62 6.20 -5.35 -11.24
C PHE A 62 6.31 -6.09 -12.56
N GLU A 63 6.71 -5.41 -13.63
CA GLU A 63 6.98 -6.08 -14.91
C GLU A 63 8.08 -7.14 -14.71
N ARG A 64 9.18 -6.77 -14.05
CA ARG A 64 10.29 -7.69 -13.77
C ARG A 64 9.87 -8.81 -12.80
N VAL A 65 9.06 -8.48 -11.77
CA VAL A 65 8.57 -9.51 -10.85
C VAL A 65 7.75 -10.57 -11.59
N ARG A 66 6.86 -10.12 -12.51
CA ARG A 66 6.07 -11.07 -13.31
C ARG A 66 6.98 -11.95 -14.16
N GLU A 67 7.97 -11.36 -14.82
CA GLU A 67 8.96 -12.12 -15.63
C GLU A 67 9.69 -13.18 -14.78
N ILE A 68 10.10 -12.80 -13.57
CA ILE A 68 10.82 -13.71 -12.66
C ILE A 68 9.91 -14.88 -12.26
N CYS A 69 8.68 -14.59 -11.84
CA CYS A 69 7.74 -15.62 -11.44
C CYS A 69 7.46 -16.60 -12.59
N ASP A 70 7.29 -16.06 -13.80
CA ASP A 70 7.09 -16.92 -14.99
C ASP A 70 8.31 -17.78 -15.29
N ARG A 71 9.51 -17.21 -15.18
CA ARG A 71 10.77 -17.92 -15.46
C ARG A 71 10.95 -19.14 -14.56
N TYR A 72 10.61 -19.01 -13.29
CA TYR A 72 10.82 -20.04 -12.30
C TYR A 72 9.57 -20.90 -12.03
N ASP A 73 8.48 -20.62 -12.73
CA ASP A 73 7.18 -21.29 -12.52
C ASP A 73 6.73 -21.16 -11.04
N VAL A 74 6.87 -19.95 -10.49
CA VAL A 74 6.47 -19.61 -9.13
C VAL A 74 5.22 -18.71 -9.23
N LEU A 75 4.24 -18.93 -8.38
CA LEU A 75 2.99 -18.15 -8.43
C LEU A 75 3.23 -16.72 -7.92
N LEU A 76 2.55 -15.76 -8.54
CA LEU A 76 2.57 -14.37 -8.08
C LEU A 76 1.23 -14.05 -7.42
N VAL A 77 1.27 -13.68 -6.15
CA VAL A 77 0.09 -13.32 -5.37
C VAL A 77 0.13 -11.81 -5.11
N SER A 78 -0.91 -11.11 -5.55
CA SER A 78 -1.06 -9.69 -5.26
C SER A 78 -1.90 -9.54 -3.99
N ASP A 79 -1.29 -9.02 -2.93
CA ASP A 79 -2.01 -8.73 -1.69
C ASP A 79 -2.65 -7.36 -1.83
N GLU A 80 -3.92 -7.38 -2.19
CA GLU A 80 -4.70 -6.17 -2.42
C GLU A 80 -5.65 -5.86 -1.26
N VAL A 81 -5.36 -6.39 -0.09
CA VAL A 81 -6.20 -6.15 1.09
C VAL A 81 -6.38 -4.66 1.38
N ILE A 82 -5.39 -3.83 1.04
CA ILE A 82 -5.50 -2.39 1.20
C ILE A 82 -5.77 -1.69 -0.14
N CYS A 83 -5.08 -2.10 -1.20
CA CYS A 83 -5.07 -1.33 -2.45
C CYS A 83 -6.31 -1.54 -3.32
N ALA A 84 -7.03 -2.66 -3.17
CA ALA A 84 -8.26 -2.90 -3.93
C ALA A 84 -9.39 -1.96 -3.52
N PHE A 85 -10.44 -1.99 -4.31
CA PHE A 85 -11.69 -1.27 -4.06
C PHE A 85 -11.46 0.22 -3.96
N GLY A 86 -10.83 0.77 -5.01
CA GLY A 86 -10.77 2.20 -5.24
C GLY A 86 -9.66 2.95 -4.53
N ARG A 87 -8.92 2.31 -3.64
CA ARG A 87 -7.91 3.02 -2.82
C ARG A 87 -6.93 3.83 -3.65
N ILE A 88 -6.53 3.33 -4.81
CA ILE A 88 -5.63 4.06 -5.71
C ILE A 88 -6.29 4.42 -7.06
N GLY A 89 -7.61 4.22 -7.17
CA GLY A 89 -8.38 4.65 -8.32
C GLY A 89 -8.86 3.53 -9.24
N SER A 90 -8.54 2.28 -8.91
CA SER A 90 -9.00 1.11 -9.68
C SER A 90 -9.62 0.09 -8.76
N MET A 91 -10.39 -0.83 -9.34
CA MET A 91 -10.96 -1.91 -8.54
C MET A 91 -9.85 -2.79 -7.95
N PHE A 92 -8.82 -3.09 -8.74
CA PHE A 92 -7.62 -3.82 -8.29
C PHE A 92 -6.39 -3.06 -8.77
N ALA A 93 -5.48 -2.78 -7.85
CA ALA A 93 -4.30 -1.95 -8.10
C ALA A 93 -3.29 -2.60 -9.05
N CYS A 94 -3.25 -3.94 -9.13
CA CYS A 94 -2.36 -4.62 -10.06
C CYS A 94 -2.56 -4.13 -11.50
N ALA A 95 -3.79 -3.75 -11.86
CA ALA A 95 -4.08 -3.19 -13.19
C ALA A 95 -3.36 -1.86 -13.41
N ASP A 96 -3.27 -1.00 -12.38
CA ASP A 96 -2.59 0.29 -12.50
C ASP A 96 -1.08 0.13 -12.69
N PHE A 97 -0.51 -0.93 -12.12
CA PHE A 97 0.92 -1.21 -12.22
C PHE A 97 1.26 -2.20 -13.33
N GLY A 98 0.27 -2.57 -14.15
CA GLY A 98 0.48 -3.30 -15.40
C GLY A 98 0.90 -4.76 -15.24
N TYR A 99 0.47 -5.44 -14.16
CA TYR A 99 0.75 -6.87 -14.01
C TYR A 99 -0.52 -7.66 -13.72
N VAL A 100 -0.50 -8.91 -14.12
CA VAL A 100 -1.60 -9.84 -13.86
C VAL A 100 -1.08 -10.92 -12.90
N PRO A 101 -1.54 -10.92 -11.65
CA PRO A 101 -1.11 -11.96 -10.70
C PRO A 101 -1.85 -13.27 -10.96
N ASP A 102 -1.32 -14.36 -10.41
CA ASP A 102 -2.00 -15.66 -10.43
C ASP A 102 -3.13 -15.70 -9.40
N MET A 103 -2.96 -14.98 -8.28
CA MET A 103 -3.97 -14.87 -7.22
C MET A 103 -3.99 -13.45 -6.66
N ILE A 104 -5.17 -13.06 -6.17
CA ILE A 104 -5.36 -11.79 -5.46
C ILE A 104 -5.97 -12.09 -4.10
N THR A 105 -5.40 -11.53 -3.02
CA THR A 105 -6.09 -11.52 -1.73
C THR A 105 -6.69 -10.13 -1.51
N CYS A 106 -7.93 -10.07 -1.05
CA CYS A 106 -8.61 -8.79 -0.84
C CYS A 106 -9.60 -8.86 0.32
N ALA A 107 -9.92 -7.69 0.88
CA ALA A 107 -10.82 -7.57 2.04
C ALA A 107 -11.20 -6.09 2.21
N LYS A 108 -11.26 -5.60 3.44
CA LYS A 108 -11.43 -4.19 3.87
C LYS A 108 -12.41 -3.38 3.01
N GLY A 109 -11.93 -2.76 1.93
CA GLY A 109 -12.75 -1.94 1.03
C GLY A 109 -13.88 -2.71 0.37
N MET A 110 -13.82 -4.03 0.34
CA MET A 110 -14.87 -4.88 -0.23
C MET A 110 -16.25 -4.57 0.37
N THR A 111 -16.31 -4.20 1.65
CA THR A 111 -17.56 -3.80 2.32
C THR A 111 -17.44 -2.41 2.97
N SER A 112 -16.39 -1.67 2.68
CA SER A 112 -16.09 -0.38 3.33
C SER A 112 -16.09 -0.49 4.87
N GLY A 113 -15.80 -1.69 5.39
CA GLY A 113 -15.73 -1.94 6.83
C GLY A 113 -17.08 -2.19 7.50
N TYR A 114 -18.17 -2.21 6.76
CA TYR A 114 -19.51 -2.39 7.34
C TYR A 114 -19.81 -3.84 7.72
N SER A 115 -19.11 -4.80 7.12
CA SER A 115 -19.25 -6.22 7.48
C SER A 115 -17.95 -6.97 7.18
N PRO A 116 -17.58 -7.97 8.00
CA PRO A 116 -16.34 -8.69 7.77
C PRO A 116 -16.49 -9.64 6.58
N ILE A 117 -15.61 -9.47 5.58
CA ILE A 117 -15.52 -10.38 4.44
C ILE A 117 -14.11 -10.22 3.85
N GLY A 118 -13.63 -11.29 3.28
CA GLY A 118 -12.39 -11.29 2.52
C GLY A 118 -12.47 -12.38 1.48
N ALA A 119 -11.59 -12.31 0.50
CA ALA A 119 -11.56 -13.28 -0.59
C ALA A 119 -10.15 -13.54 -1.05
N MET A 120 -9.94 -14.74 -1.56
CA MET A 120 -8.79 -15.08 -2.37
C MET A 120 -9.35 -15.43 -3.75
N ILE A 121 -8.91 -14.70 -4.75
CA ILE A 121 -9.34 -14.86 -6.13
C ILE A 121 -8.21 -15.57 -6.88
N ALA A 122 -8.49 -16.69 -7.50
CA ALA A 122 -7.50 -17.45 -8.23
C ALA A 122 -7.80 -17.41 -9.74
N SER A 123 -6.75 -17.44 -10.54
CA SER A 123 -6.90 -17.52 -12.00
C SER A 123 -7.52 -18.86 -12.39
N GLU A 124 -8.13 -18.89 -13.57
CA GLU A 124 -8.75 -20.09 -14.09
C GLU A 124 -7.74 -21.24 -14.17
N ARG A 125 -6.51 -20.96 -14.56
CA ARG A 125 -5.43 -21.95 -14.63
C ARG A 125 -5.24 -22.68 -13.31
N LEU A 126 -5.38 -21.98 -12.19
CA LEU A 126 -5.23 -22.58 -10.86
C LEU A 126 -6.48 -23.34 -10.44
N PHE A 127 -7.64 -23.01 -11.00
CA PHE A 127 -8.89 -23.71 -10.72
C PHE A 127 -9.00 -25.02 -11.52
N GLU A 128 -8.41 -25.09 -12.71
CA GLU A 128 -8.55 -26.25 -13.61
C GLU A 128 -8.34 -27.61 -12.95
N PRO A 129 -7.32 -27.82 -12.09
CA PRO A 129 -7.15 -29.14 -11.46
C PRO A 129 -8.31 -29.57 -10.55
N PHE A 130 -9.18 -28.64 -10.18
CA PHE A 130 -10.33 -28.93 -9.31
C PHE A 130 -11.66 -28.97 -10.09
N ALA A 131 -11.63 -28.61 -11.37
CA ALA A 131 -12.85 -28.38 -12.14
C ALA A 131 -13.67 -29.65 -12.39
N ASP A 132 -13.02 -30.77 -12.54
CA ASP A 132 -13.69 -32.03 -12.85
C ASP A 132 -14.20 -32.76 -11.59
N GLY A 133 -13.87 -32.26 -10.41
CA GLY A 133 -14.34 -32.83 -9.16
C GLY A 133 -13.56 -34.02 -8.60
N ASP A 134 -12.54 -34.48 -9.32
CA ASP A 134 -11.69 -35.57 -8.84
C ASP A 134 -10.72 -35.10 -7.73
N THR A 135 -10.41 -33.81 -7.71
CA THR A 135 -9.51 -33.20 -6.72
C THR A 135 -10.30 -32.19 -5.90
N MET A 136 -10.13 -32.24 -4.59
CA MET A 136 -10.83 -31.31 -3.68
C MET A 136 -9.85 -30.35 -3.05
N PHE A 137 -10.29 -29.10 -2.87
CA PHE A 137 -9.57 -28.11 -2.09
C PHE A 137 -10.11 -28.14 -0.66
N PRO A 138 -9.48 -28.90 0.27
CA PRO A 138 -10.06 -29.14 1.59
C PRO A 138 -9.81 -27.99 2.56
N HIS A 139 -10.30 -26.83 2.22
CA HIS A 139 -10.13 -25.63 3.05
C HIS A 139 -11.37 -24.75 3.00
N GLY A 140 -11.70 -24.16 4.15
CA GLY A 140 -12.80 -23.23 4.24
C GLY A 140 -12.95 -22.72 5.66
N TYR A 141 -13.67 -21.62 5.79
CA TYR A 141 -14.02 -21.04 7.08
C TYR A 141 -15.51 -21.27 7.33
N THR A 142 -15.90 -21.46 8.58
CA THR A 142 -17.30 -21.68 8.94
C THR A 142 -18.19 -20.57 8.39
N PHE A 143 -17.74 -19.31 8.47
CA PHE A 143 -18.50 -18.16 7.97
C PHE A 143 -18.11 -17.74 6.56
N GLY A 144 -17.37 -18.57 5.82
CA GLY A 144 -17.08 -18.30 4.40
C GLY A 144 -18.38 -18.19 3.60
N GLY A 145 -18.50 -17.12 2.82
CA GLY A 145 -19.72 -16.90 2.02
C GLY A 145 -20.95 -16.50 2.84
N HIS A 146 -20.74 -15.93 4.05
CA HIS A 146 -21.85 -15.53 4.91
C HIS A 146 -22.81 -14.60 4.15
N PRO A 147 -24.10 -14.95 4.03
CA PRO A 147 -24.99 -14.20 3.13
C PRO A 147 -25.18 -12.73 3.50
N VAL A 148 -25.17 -12.38 4.79
CA VAL A 148 -25.30 -10.97 5.20
C VAL A 148 -24.08 -10.17 4.73
N SER A 149 -22.88 -10.70 4.96
CA SER A 149 -21.64 -10.01 4.52
C SER A 149 -21.58 -9.90 2.99
N ALA A 150 -21.98 -10.95 2.29
CA ALA A 150 -22.03 -10.94 0.82
C ALA A 150 -23.01 -9.87 0.31
N ALA A 151 -24.19 -9.75 0.94
CA ALA A 151 -25.17 -8.73 0.57
C ALA A 151 -24.62 -7.31 0.78
N VAL A 152 -23.92 -7.08 1.91
CA VAL A 152 -23.27 -5.79 2.16
C VAL A 152 -22.22 -5.49 1.09
N GLY A 153 -21.41 -6.50 0.74
CA GLY A 153 -20.41 -6.36 -0.34
C GLY A 153 -21.05 -5.97 -1.67
N LEU A 154 -22.15 -6.62 -2.04
CA LEU A 154 -22.83 -6.30 -3.30
C LEU A 154 -23.35 -4.85 -3.30
N VAL A 155 -23.96 -4.41 -2.21
CA VAL A 155 -24.44 -3.02 -2.11
C VAL A 155 -23.25 -2.04 -2.20
N ASN A 156 -22.13 -2.38 -1.56
CA ASN A 156 -20.93 -1.54 -1.61
C ASN A 156 -20.40 -1.42 -3.06
N LEU A 157 -20.40 -2.52 -3.81
CA LEU A 157 -19.98 -2.49 -5.22
C LEU A 157 -20.94 -1.65 -6.07
N ASP A 158 -22.26 -1.74 -5.82
CA ASP A 158 -23.25 -0.88 -6.49
C ASP A 158 -22.97 0.60 -6.23
N ILE A 159 -22.60 0.95 -4.99
CA ILE A 159 -22.25 2.33 -4.64
C ILE A 159 -20.99 2.78 -5.39
N PHE A 160 -19.97 1.93 -5.46
CA PHE A 160 -18.75 2.25 -6.24
C PHE A 160 -19.09 2.62 -7.67
N GLU A 161 -19.95 1.83 -8.30
CA GLU A 161 -20.32 2.03 -9.69
C GLU A 161 -21.20 3.28 -9.84
N ARG A 162 -22.28 3.37 -9.04
CA ARG A 162 -23.24 4.46 -9.11
C ARG A 162 -22.63 5.83 -8.83
N GLU A 163 -21.70 5.88 -7.89
CA GLU A 163 -21.07 7.14 -7.49
C GLU A 163 -19.71 7.40 -8.16
N GLY A 164 -19.27 6.48 -9.02
CA GLY A 164 -18.02 6.63 -9.78
C GLY A 164 -16.81 6.81 -8.89
N LEU A 165 -16.73 6.04 -7.79
CA LEU A 165 -15.71 6.29 -6.78
C LEU A 165 -14.28 6.08 -7.30
N ASN A 166 -14.06 5.12 -8.19
CA ASN A 166 -12.74 4.91 -8.78
C ASN A 166 -12.29 6.13 -9.58
N ASP A 167 -13.19 6.66 -10.42
CA ASP A 167 -12.90 7.85 -11.23
C ASP A 167 -12.67 9.07 -10.35
N ARG A 168 -13.44 9.18 -9.27
CA ARG A 168 -13.27 10.25 -8.29
C ARG A 168 -11.85 10.24 -7.72
N VAL A 169 -11.37 9.06 -7.29
CA VAL A 169 -10.01 8.95 -6.74
C VAL A 169 -8.97 9.32 -7.81
N ARG A 170 -9.10 8.79 -9.03
CA ARG A 170 -8.16 9.13 -10.11
C ARG A 170 -8.11 10.64 -10.37
N THR A 171 -9.27 11.27 -10.38
CA THR A 171 -9.37 12.71 -10.66
C THR A 171 -8.76 13.55 -9.56
N LEU A 172 -8.99 13.17 -8.30
CA LEU A 172 -8.58 13.99 -7.15
C LEU A 172 -7.22 13.60 -6.57
N ALA A 173 -6.65 12.47 -6.96
CA ALA A 173 -5.34 12.03 -6.45
C ALA A 173 -4.24 13.09 -6.64
N PRO A 174 -4.11 13.74 -7.81
CA PRO A 174 -3.08 14.78 -7.95
C PRO A 174 -3.30 15.96 -7.00
N THR A 175 -4.54 16.30 -6.73
CA THR A 175 -4.88 17.37 -5.79
C THR A 175 -4.48 16.99 -4.35
N PHE A 176 -4.80 15.75 -3.94
CA PHE A 176 -4.42 15.26 -2.61
C PHE A 176 -2.89 15.26 -2.46
N ARG A 177 -2.19 14.73 -3.48
CA ARG A 177 -0.73 14.74 -3.48
C ARG A 177 -0.18 16.15 -3.33
N ALA A 178 -0.63 17.08 -4.17
CA ALA A 178 -0.16 18.46 -4.13
C ALA A 178 -0.43 19.14 -2.76
N THR A 179 -1.55 18.79 -2.14
CA THR A 179 -1.88 19.31 -0.81
C THR A 179 -0.88 18.80 0.24
N LEU A 180 -0.56 17.51 0.21
CA LEU A 180 0.41 16.93 1.15
C LEU A 180 1.83 17.45 0.90
N GLU A 181 2.20 17.68 -0.36
CA GLU A 181 3.54 18.17 -0.71
C GLU A 181 3.82 19.58 -0.17
N LYS A 182 2.78 20.35 0.20
CA LYS A 182 2.97 21.63 0.89
C LYS A 182 3.75 21.44 2.19
N LEU A 183 3.69 20.26 2.80
CA LEU A 183 4.38 19.96 4.06
C LEU A 183 5.90 19.89 3.91
N TYR A 184 6.42 19.89 2.67
CA TYR A 184 7.87 19.91 2.46
C TYR A 184 8.52 21.22 2.95
N ASP A 185 7.76 22.25 3.27
CA ASP A 185 8.33 23.45 3.91
C ASP A 185 8.72 23.21 5.38
N LEU A 186 8.30 22.06 5.96
CA LEU A 186 8.65 21.70 7.35
C LEU A 186 9.90 20.80 7.33
N PRO A 187 10.99 21.20 8.03
CA PRO A 187 12.26 20.44 7.96
C PRO A 187 12.16 18.96 8.39
N ILE A 188 11.20 18.64 9.26
CA ILE A 188 11.03 17.26 9.75
C ILE A 188 10.45 16.33 8.66
N VAL A 189 9.87 16.88 7.59
CA VAL A 189 9.26 16.07 6.52
C VAL A 189 10.34 15.69 5.51
N GLY A 190 10.68 14.40 5.47
CA GLY A 190 11.68 13.88 4.55
C GLY A 190 11.10 13.47 3.21
N ASP A 191 9.92 12.81 3.24
CA ASP A 191 9.33 12.28 2.01
C ASP A 191 7.81 12.27 2.11
N VAL A 192 7.15 12.54 0.98
CA VAL A 192 5.70 12.38 0.82
C VAL A 192 5.50 11.45 -0.35
N ARG A 193 4.99 10.25 -0.09
CA ARG A 193 4.85 9.22 -1.12
C ARG A 193 3.51 8.50 -1.02
N GLY A 194 3.07 7.93 -2.13
CA GLY A 194 1.82 7.18 -2.15
C GLY A 194 1.16 7.23 -3.51
N GLU A 195 -0.01 6.63 -3.60
CA GLU A 195 -0.84 6.61 -4.81
C GLU A 195 -2.31 6.78 -4.44
N GLY A 196 -3.07 7.41 -5.32
CA GLY A 196 -4.50 7.59 -5.12
C GLY A 196 -4.80 8.35 -3.83
N PHE A 197 -5.48 7.71 -2.92
CA PHE A 197 -5.78 8.26 -1.59
C PHE A 197 -5.05 7.48 -0.49
N PHE A 198 -3.87 6.94 -0.78
CA PHE A 198 -3.07 6.17 0.17
C PHE A 198 -1.66 6.76 0.20
N TYR A 199 -1.34 7.51 1.25
CA TYR A 199 -0.08 8.27 1.35
C TYR A 199 0.65 8.02 2.65
N GLY A 200 1.98 8.19 2.60
CA GLY A 200 2.85 8.23 3.76
C GLY A 200 3.62 9.55 3.80
N VAL A 201 3.72 10.13 4.98
CA VAL A 201 4.58 11.29 5.25
C VAL A 201 5.69 10.78 6.14
N GLU A 202 6.90 10.64 5.60
CA GLU A 202 8.05 10.14 6.35
C GLU A 202 8.74 11.30 7.07
N LEU A 203 9.00 11.08 8.36
CA LEU A 203 9.64 12.06 9.23
C LEU A 203 11.11 11.72 9.41
N VAL A 204 11.97 12.74 9.35
CA VAL A 204 13.42 12.59 9.45
C VAL A 204 13.98 13.59 10.47
N LYS A 205 15.12 13.24 11.03
CA LYS A 205 15.86 14.10 11.94
C LYS A 205 16.62 15.19 11.17
N ASP A 206 17.11 14.83 9.99
CA ASP A 206 17.84 15.72 9.09
C ASP A 206 17.52 15.33 7.65
N ARG A 207 16.93 16.27 6.92
CA ARG A 207 16.49 16.02 5.54
C ARG A 207 17.68 15.86 4.59
N ALA A 208 18.75 16.63 4.78
CA ALA A 208 19.89 16.62 3.85
C ALA A 208 20.59 15.26 3.85
N THR A 209 20.69 14.63 5.03
CA THR A 209 21.35 13.33 5.17
C THR A 209 20.32 12.18 5.23
N LYS A 210 19.02 12.51 5.28
CA LYS A 210 17.92 11.56 5.48
C LYS A 210 18.06 10.80 6.83
N GLN A 211 18.70 11.42 7.81
CA GLN A 211 18.96 10.79 9.11
C GLN A 211 17.66 10.44 9.80
N THR A 212 17.53 9.19 10.23
CA THR A 212 16.36 8.70 10.97
C THR A 212 16.54 8.93 12.47
N PHE A 213 15.46 8.68 13.22
CA PHE A 213 15.45 8.73 14.67
C PHE A 213 15.92 7.39 15.24
N THR A 214 16.55 7.42 16.43
CA THR A 214 16.83 6.18 17.16
C THR A 214 15.49 5.53 17.55
N ASP A 215 15.54 4.25 17.95
CA ASP A 215 14.32 3.53 18.34
C ASP A 215 13.54 4.23 19.45
N SER A 216 14.23 4.74 20.46
CA SER A 216 13.57 5.44 21.57
C SER A 216 13.01 6.79 21.13
N GLU A 217 13.76 7.55 20.32
CA GLU A 217 13.28 8.81 19.76
C GLU A 217 12.05 8.58 18.88
N ARG A 218 12.09 7.55 18.04
CA ARG A 218 11.00 7.23 17.11
C ARG A 218 9.72 6.89 17.87
N ARG A 219 9.82 6.03 18.90
CA ARG A 219 8.64 5.68 19.70
C ARG A 219 8.05 6.90 20.37
N ALA A 220 8.89 7.74 20.94
CA ALA A 220 8.44 8.97 21.60
C ALA A 220 7.79 9.93 20.62
N LEU A 221 8.43 10.16 19.46
CA LEU A 221 7.93 11.04 18.40
C LEU A 221 6.56 10.55 17.89
N LEU A 222 6.49 9.28 17.48
CA LEU A 222 5.25 8.75 16.90
C LEU A 222 4.11 8.71 17.90
N GLY A 223 4.43 8.47 19.20
CA GLY A 223 3.44 8.53 20.26
C GLY A 223 2.86 9.93 20.42
N ARG A 224 3.74 10.95 20.48
CA ARG A 224 3.29 12.36 20.58
C ARG A 224 2.51 12.78 19.35
N VAL A 225 3.03 12.47 18.17
CA VAL A 225 2.39 12.84 16.88
C VAL A 225 1.02 12.19 16.78
N GLY A 226 0.92 10.89 17.05
CA GLY A 226 -0.36 10.18 16.97
C GLY A 226 -1.41 10.77 17.92
N ALA A 227 -1.01 11.05 19.18
CA ALA A 227 -1.92 11.65 20.14
C ALA A 227 -2.35 13.05 19.72
N ALA A 228 -1.40 13.88 19.27
CA ALA A 228 -1.70 15.25 18.87
C ALA A 228 -2.59 15.32 17.63
N LEU A 229 -2.36 14.42 16.66
CA LEU A 229 -3.22 14.35 15.46
C LEU A 229 -4.65 13.94 15.85
N PHE A 230 -4.78 12.97 16.77
CA PHE A 230 -6.10 12.56 17.24
C PHE A 230 -6.82 13.73 17.91
N GLU A 231 -6.12 14.48 18.78
CA GLU A 231 -6.70 15.67 19.43
C GLU A 231 -7.06 16.77 18.41
N ALA A 232 -6.30 16.85 17.30
CA ALA A 232 -6.60 17.79 16.21
C ALA A 232 -7.74 17.31 15.31
N GLY A 233 -8.33 16.14 15.60
CA GLY A 233 -9.45 15.59 14.84
C GLY A 233 -9.04 14.72 13.64
N LEU A 234 -7.76 14.39 13.52
CA LEU A 234 -7.28 13.52 12.44
C LEU A 234 -6.88 12.15 12.98
N TYR A 235 -7.75 11.16 12.73
CA TYR A 235 -7.46 9.78 13.11
C TYR A 235 -6.71 9.11 11.96
N CYS A 236 -5.43 8.84 12.17
CA CYS A 236 -4.59 8.18 11.18
C CYS A 236 -3.56 7.31 11.90
N ARG A 237 -2.81 6.55 11.12
CA ARG A 237 -1.84 5.61 11.68
C ARG A 237 -0.45 6.22 11.67
N THR A 238 0.29 6.02 12.76
CA THR A 238 1.74 6.26 12.78
C THR A 238 2.42 4.88 12.75
N ASP A 239 3.37 4.69 11.84
CA ASP A 239 4.02 3.39 11.64
C ASP A 239 5.49 3.46 12.04
N ASP A 240 5.91 2.50 12.86
CA ASP A 240 7.29 2.42 13.35
C ASP A 240 8.01 1.13 12.88
N ARG A 241 7.45 0.44 11.90
CA ARG A 241 8.05 -0.79 11.36
C ARG A 241 9.04 -0.45 10.25
N GLY A 242 10.10 0.24 10.64
CA GLY A 242 11.12 0.73 9.74
C GLY A 242 11.35 2.22 10.00
N ASP A 243 10.94 3.05 9.06
CA ASP A 243 11.07 4.51 9.21
C ASP A 243 9.83 5.10 9.88
N SER A 244 9.95 6.33 10.38
CA SER A 244 8.85 7.03 11.09
C SER A 244 7.90 7.60 10.05
N VAL A 245 6.73 7.00 9.87
CA VAL A 245 5.80 7.40 8.80
C VAL A 245 4.40 7.61 9.36
N ILE A 246 3.78 8.73 8.99
CA ILE A 246 2.35 8.96 9.18
C ILE A 246 1.64 8.45 7.93
N GLN A 247 0.72 7.48 8.10
CA GLN A 247 -0.01 6.89 6.98
C GLN A 247 -1.42 7.47 6.91
N LEU A 248 -1.84 7.84 5.70
CA LEU A 248 -3.10 8.51 5.41
C LEU A 248 -3.89 7.70 4.38
N ALA A 249 -5.18 7.54 4.66
CA ALA A 249 -6.06 6.82 3.74
C ALA A 249 -7.47 7.45 3.78
N UNK A 250 -7.73 8.47 3.11
CA UNK A 250 -8.72 9.06 3.14
C UNK A 250 -9.75 8.43 2.73
N PRO A 251 -10.85 8.69 3.18
CA PRO A 251 -12.06 8.11 2.61
C PRO A 251 -12.22 8.46 1.13
N LEU A 252 -12.75 7.54 0.35
CA LEU A 252 -12.85 7.75 -1.11
C LEU A 252 -13.77 8.91 -1.48
N ILE A 253 -14.69 9.29 -0.59
CA ILE A 253 -15.59 10.41 -0.81
C ILE A 253 -14.98 11.76 -0.45
N SER A 254 -13.73 11.78 0.03
CA SER A 254 -13.04 13.03 0.39
C SER A 254 -12.86 13.94 -0.83
N GLY A 255 -12.77 15.23 -0.56
CA GLY A 255 -12.48 16.26 -1.55
C GLY A 255 -11.54 17.29 -0.98
N GLN A 256 -11.45 18.46 -1.61
CA GLN A 256 -10.50 19.51 -1.24
C GLN A 256 -10.64 19.91 0.23
N ALA A 257 -11.86 20.03 0.74
CA ALA A 257 -12.06 20.47 2.13
C ALA A 257 -11.44 19.48 3.13
N GLU A 258 -11.59 18.18 2.87
CA GLU A 258 -10.99 17.14 3.73
C GLU A 258 -9.46 17.14 3.56
N PHE A 259 -8.97 17.32 2.35
CA PHE A 259 -7.51 17.37 2.11
C PHE A 259 -6.89 18.57 2.85
N ASP A 260 -7.55 19.74 2.81
CA ASP A 260 -7.07 20.94 3.52
C ASP A 260 -7.10 20.70 5.03
N THR A 261 -8.13 20.01 5.54
CA THR A 261 -8.23 19.67 6.95
C THR A 261 -7.08 18.74 7.37
N ILE A 262 -6.77 17.75 6.55
CA ILE A 262 -5.66 16.81 6.80
C ILE A 262 -4.34 17.59 6.85
N GLU A 263 -4.10 18.44 5.84
CA GLU A 263 -2.86 19.23 5.75
C GLU A 263 -2.73 20.16 6.96
N ALA A 264 -3.80 20.86 7.32
CA ALA A 264 -3.77 21.80 8.45
C ALA A 264 -3.45 21.06 9.77
N ALA A 265 -4.06 19.90 10.01
CA ALA A 265 -3.79 19.12 11.22
C ALA A 265 -2.33 18.64 11.25
N LEU A 266 -1.84 18.11 10.13
CA LEU A 266 -0.45 17.65 10.02
C LEU A 266 0.51 18.84 10.24
N ARG A 267 0.26 19.97 9.58
CA ARG A 267 1.10 21.15 9.68
C ARG A 267 1.19 21.63 11.14
N GLY A 268 0.06 21.72 11.81
CA GLY A 268 0.06 22.15 13.21
C GLY A 268 0.94 21.27 14.08
N VAL A 269 0.69 19.97 14.03
CA VAL A 269 1.42 19.01 14.86
C VAL A 269 2.90 18.95 14.50
N LEU A 270 3.22 18.90 13.19
CA LEU A 270 4.61 18.77 12.76
C LEU A 270 5.40 20.05 12.97
N SER A 271 4.76 21.22 12.93
CA SER A 271 5.43 22.49 13.30
C SER A 271 5.87 22.46 14.77
N ASP A 272 5.04 21.91 15.66
CA ASP A 272 5.42 21.76 17.07
C ASP A 272 6.61 20.80 17.21
N GLU A 273 6.63 19.71 16.48
CA GLU A 273 7.75 18.77 16.54
C GLU A 273 9.04 19.37 15.94
N CYS A 274 8.93 20.22 14.91
CA CYS A 274 10.10 20.93 14.38
C CYS A 274 10.76 21.81 15.43
N ARG A 275 9.96 22.40 16.32
CA ARG A 275 10.51 23.23 17.41
C ARG A 275 11.21 22.42 18.49
N ARG A 276 11.04 21.11 18.50
CA ARG A 276 11.69 20.19 19.46
C ARG A 276 12.99 19.59 18.90
N LEU A 277 13.22 19.69 17.58
CA LEU A 277 14.46 19.21 16.94
C LEU A 277 15.61 20.16 17.22
#